data_02c7999206f0d74f7e0cddd85cda264a
#
_entry.id   02c7999206f0d74f7e0cddd85cda264a
#
_cell.length_a   1.000
_cell.length_b   1.000
_cell.length_c   1.000
_cell.angle_alpha   90.00
_cell.angle_beta   90.00
_cell.angle_gamma   90.00
#
_symmetry.space_group_name_H-M   'P 1'
#
loop_
_entity.id
_entity.type
_entity.pdbx_description
1 polymer ?
#
loop_
_entity_poly.entity_id
_entity_poly.type
_entity_poly.pdbx_seq_one_letter_code
_entity_poly.pdbx_strand_id
1 'polypeptide(L)'
;MFDIKKMLFGNSAPEQLPAAAQAALAAWREKKPPSLEAGHFQTRYLVVDIAASGEAADKHMSGIAAVAVHQGRMTPVDAFYADFADGAVAEKLLAFLGYAAKAPLVTYHAPYVSGLLQPACQEYLGVNFQPQWIDLAWLLPILFGKRGDAVQPLDYWLEKLSLNPGAGRRDAMENTLLLARLLQMTLAKATSKGFDTAATLIAESRASSLLGRVG
;
A
#
# COMPACT_ATOMS: atom_id res chain seq x y z
N MET A 1 25.13 21.46 -26.35
CA MET A 1 24.92 20.94 -25.00
C MET A 1 23.91 19.79 -25.11
N PHE A 2 24.44 18.57 -25.23
CA PHE A 2 23.60 17.39 -25.46
C PHE A 2 22.93 16.97 -24.15
N ASP A 3 21.60 16.85 -24.17
CA ASP A 3 20.80 16.49 -23.02
C ASP A 3 20.83 14.95 -22.79
N ILE A 4 21.78 14.53 -21.96
CA ILE A 4 22.04 13.12 -21.62
C ILE A 4 20.82 12.46 -20.93
N LYS A 5 19.93 13.24 -20.29
CA LYS A 5 18.68 12.72 -19.69
C LYS A 5 17.70 12.18 -20.70
N LYS A 6 17.71 12.69 -21.94
CA LYS A 6 16.85 12.22 -23.04
C LYS A 6 17.26 10.87 -23.62
N MET A 7 18.49 10.44 -23.39
CA MET A 7 19.05 9.21 -23.96
C MET A 7 18.94 7.99 -23.01
N LEU A 8 18.75 8.22 -21.73
CA LEU A 8 18.67 7.17 -20.70
C LEU A 8 17.22 6.84 -20.27
N PHE A 9 16.31 7.77 -20.47
CA PHE A 9 14.88 7.54 -20.26
C PHE A 9 14.20 7.79 -21.59
N GLY A 10 13.93 6.71 -22.34
CA GLY A 10 13.21 6.80 -23.60
C GLY A 10 11.99 7.70 -23.41
N ASN A 11 11.96 8.84 -24.12
CA ASN A 11 10.87 9.80 -24.14
C ASN A 11 9.72 9.22 -24.96
N SER A 12 9.19 8.05 -24.56
CA SER A 12 7.90 7.58 -25.01
C SER A 12 6.88 8.46 -24.31
N ALA A 13 6.25 9.36 -25.04
CA ALA A 13 5.00 9.96 -24.58
C ALA A 13 4.13 8.79 -24.08
N PRO A 14 3.41 8.94 -22.96
CA PRO A 14 2.60 7.85 -22.43
C PRO A 14 1.76 7.32 -23.58
N GLU A 15 1.96 6.03 -23.90
CA GLU A 15 1.22 5.36 -24.98
C GLU A 15 -0.25 5.66 -24.72
N GLN A 16 -0.96 6.19 -25.73
CA GLN A 16 -2.34 6.62 -25.52
C GLN A 16 -3.12 5.39 -25.07
N LEU A 17 -3.57 5.41 -23.81
CA LEU A 17 -4.38 4.33 -23.27
C LEU A 17 -5.54 4.00 -24.22
N PRO A 18 -5.86 2.73 -24.44
CA PRO A 18 -7.03 2.33 -25.21
C PRO A 18 -8.29 3.03 -24.71
N ALA A 19 -9.25 3.30 -25.59
CA ALA A 19 -10.47 4.04 -25.24
C ALA A 19 -11.21 3.46 -24.02
N ALA A 20 -11.26 2.13 -23.90
CA ALA A 20 -11.85 1.44 -22.76
C ALA A 20 -11.09 1.75 -21.44
N ALA A 21 -9.76 1.80 -21.49
CA ALA A 21 -8.93 2.13 -20.32
C ALA A 21 -9.08 3.61 -19.92
N GLN A 22 -9.18 4.51 -20.92
CA GLN A 22 -9.47 5.93 -20.65
C GLN A 22 -10.84 6.11 -19.99
N ALA A 23 -11.88 5.41 -20.45
CA ALA A 23 -13.20 5.45 -19.84
C ALA A 23 -13.21 4.89 -18.42
N ALA A 24 -12.52 3.77 -18.17
CA ALA A 24 -12.37 3.18 -16.84
C ALA A 24 -11.62 4.12 -15.87
N LEU A 25 -10.58 4.79 -16.37
CA LEU A 25 -9.83 5.77 -15.59
C LEU A 25 -10.66 7.01 -15.25
N ALA A 26 -11.45 7.51 -16.21
CA ALA A 26 -12.41 8.59 -15.98
C ALA A 26 -13.44 8.19 -14.91
N ALA A 27 -14.04 7.01 -15.03
CA ALA A 27 -14.98 6.49 -14.05
C ALA A 27 -14.34 6.33 -12.64
N TRP A 28 -13.07 5.92 -12.57
CA TRP A 28 -12.35 5.86 -11.30
C TRP A 28 -12.12 7.26 -10.70
N ARG A 29 -11.82 8.26 -11.53
CA ARG A 29 -11.62 9.65 -11.06
C ARG A 29 -12.87 10.22 -10.40
N GLU A 30 -14.05 9.91 -10.95
CA GLU A 30 -15.36 10.36 -10.44
C GLU A 30 -15.79 9.64 -9.14
N LYS A 31 -15.21 8.49 -8.81
CA LYS A 31 -15.53 7.80 -7.57
C LYS A 31 -15.18 8.68 -6.37
N LYS A 32 -16.12 8.85 -5.46
CA LYS A 32 -15.86 9.50 -4.17
C LYS A 32 -15.09 8.57 -3.25
N PRO A 33 -14.09 9.08 -2.50
CA PRO A 33 -13.44 8.29 -1.47
C PRO A 33 -14.43 7.92 -0.37
N PRO A 34 -14.28 6.75 0.30
CA PRO A 34 -15.09 6.41 1.46
C PRO A 34 -14.83 7.37 2.61
N SER A 35 -15.78 7.45 3.55
CA SER A 35 -15.58 8.18 4.79
C SER A 35 -14.48 7.51 5.61
N LEU A 36 -13.54 8.30 6.10
CA LEU A 36 -12.48 7.83 7.01
C LEU A 36 -12.93 7.87 8.49
N GLU A 37 -14.05 8.52 8.78
CA GLU A 37 -14.63 8.64 10.12
C GLU A 37 -15.56 7.48 10.47
N ALA A 38 -15.84 6.60 9.52
CA ALA A 38 -16.59 5.37 9.82
C ALA A 38 -15.74 4.44 10.71
N GLY A 39 -16.40 3.74 11.61
CA GLY A 39 -15.75 2.77 12.49
C GLY A 39 -15.07 1.65 11.69
N HIS A 40 -14.11 0.97 12.31
CA HIS A 40 -13.32 -0.07 11.64
C HIS A 40 -14.16 -1.17 10.99
N PHE A 41 -15.29 -1.51 11.60
CA PHE A 41 -16.17 -2.55 11.06
C PHE A 41 -16.86 -2.13 9.75
N GLN A 42 -17.14 -0.84 9.55
CA GLN A 42 -17.74 -0.30 8.32
C GLN A 42 -16.70 0.09 7.27
N THR A 43 -15.43 0.17 7.65
CA THR A 43 -14.35 0.58 6.76
C THR A 43 -13.74 -0.62 6.04
N ARG A 44 -13.63 -0.53 4.70
CA ARG A 44 -12.85 -1.46 3.91
C ARG A 44 -11.41 -0.94 3.84
N TYR A 45 -10.49 -1.63 4.49
CA TYR A 45 -9.05 -1.39 4.40
C TYR A 45 -8.48 -2.23 3.27
N LEU A 46 -7.53 -1.68 2.54
CA LEU A 46 -6.80 -2.43 1.52
C LEU A 46 -5.34 -2.56 1.94
N VAL A 47 -4.95 -3.75 2.32
CA VAL A 47 -3.55 -4.08 2.62
C VAL A 47 -2.82 -4.30 1.31
N VAL A 48 -1.67 -3.64 1.15
CA VAL A 48 -0.91 -3.63 -0.11
C VAL A 48 0.56 -3.89 0.17
N ASP A 49 1.15 -4.76 -0.62
CA ASP A 49 2.60 -4.92 -0.74
C ASP A 49 3.00 -4.96 -2.21
N ILE A 50 4.27 -4.68 -2.50
CA ILE A 50 4.80 -4.64 -3.86
C ILE A 50 6.01 -5.55 -3.99
N ALA A 51 6.08 -6.24 -5.12
CA ALA A 51 7.31 -6.83 -5.59
C ALA A 51 8.13 -5.76 -6.32
N ALA A 52 9.41 -5.71 -6.04
CA ALA A 52 10.35 -4.81 -6.71
C ALA A 52 11.53 -5.58 -7.24
N SER A 53 12.02 -5.18 -8.41
CA SER A 53 13.22 -5.68 -9.06
C SER A 53 14.17 -4.54 -9.42
N GLY A 54 15.38 -4.90 -9.84
CA GLY A 54 16.45 -3.94 -10.10
C GLY A 54 17.34 -3.67 -8.89
N GLU A 55 18.49 -3.02 -9.14
CA GLU A 55 19.39 -2.55 -8.10
C GLU A 55 18.91 -1.23 -7.49
N ALA A 56 19.55 -0.79 -6.41
CA ALA A 56 19.09 0.36 -5.63
C ALA A 56 18.80 1.64 -6.44
N ALA A 57 19.59 1.89 -7.50
CA ALA A 57 19.45 3.07 -8.35
C ALA A 57 18.33 2.94 -9.40
N ASP A 58 18.03 1.71 -9.84
CA ASP A 58 17.06 1.41 -10.91
C ASP A 58 15.88 0.57 -10.40
N LYS A 59 15.60 0.68 -9.11
CA LYS A 59 14.57 -0.11 -8.48
C LYS A 59 13.19 0.28 -9.02
N HIS A 60 12.48 -0.69 -9.57
CA HIS A 60 11.16 -0.51 -10.13
C HIS A 60 10.18 -1.57 -9.61
N MET A 61 8.91 -1.26 -9.68
CA MET A 61 7.85 -2.17 -9.28
C MET A 61 7.70 -3.28 -10.32
N SER A 62 7.83 -4.54 -9.90
CA SER A 62 7.67 -5.73 -10.75
C SER A 62 6.35 -6.46 -10.50
N GLY A 63 5.60 -6.05 -9.48
CA GLY A 63 4.30 -6.62 -9.18
C GLY A 63 3.64 -5.93 -8.00
N ILE A 64 2.35 -6.20 -7.82
CA ILE A 64 1.54 -5.67 -6.71
C ILE A 64 0.60 -6.74 -6.20
N ALA A 65 0.52 -6.86 -4.88
CA ALA A 65 -0.44 -7.70 -4.19
C ALA A 65 -1.29 -6.84 -3.25
N ALA A 66 -2.57 -7.15 -3.17
CA ALA A 66 -3.47 -6.47 -2.25
C ALA A 66 -4.57 -7.42 -1.73
N VAL A 67 -4.94 -7.24 -0.47
CA VAL A 67 -6.02 -8.00 0.17
C VAL A 67 -6.90 -7.03 0.95
N ALA A 68 -8.21 -7.16 0.79
CA ALA A 68 -9.14 -6.36 1.58
C ALA A 68 -9.38 -6.95 2.96
N VAL A 69 -9.41 -6.06 3.96
CA VAL A 69 -9.91 -6.34 5.31
C VAL A 69 -11.17 -5.51 5.49
N HIS A 70 -12.32 -6.17 5.57
CA HIS A 70 -13.62 -5.54 5.73
C HIS A 70 -14.43 -6.28 6.79
N GLN A 71 -15.15 -5.55 7.63
CA GLN A 71 -15.89 -6.12 8.77
C GLN A 71 -15.01 -7.00 9.68
N GLY A 72 -13.74 -6.59 9.86
CA GLY A 72 -12.76 -7.34 10.65
C GLY A 72 -12.31 -8.66 10.00
N ARG A 73 -12.69 -8.94 8.75
CA ARG A 73 -12.39 -10.19 8.06
C ARG A 73 -11.54 -9.95 6.82
N MET A 74 -10.67 -10.88 6.56
CA MET A 74 -9.96 -11.05 5.31
C MET A 74 -10.53 -12.27 4.60
N THR A 75 -10.89 -12.12 3.33
CA THR A 75 -11.37 -13.24 2.50
C THR A 75 -10.44 -13.43 1.30
N PRO A 76 -10.01 -14.66 1.00
CA PRO A 76 -9.11 -14.92 -0.13
C PRO A 76 -9.69 -14.49 -1.48
N VAL A 77 -11.02 -14.49 -1.62
CA VAL A 77 -11.70 -14.06 -2.84
C VAL A 77 -11.68 -12.53 -3.03
N ASP A 78 -11.44 -11.74 -1.97
CA ASP A 78 -11.24 -10.29 -2.04
C ASP A 78 -9.74 -9.97 -1.99
N ALA A 79 -9.00 -10.53 -2.93
CA ALA A 79 -7.58 -10.34 -3.13
C ALA A 79 -7.28 -9.93 -4.57
N PHE A 80 -6.20 -9.18 -4.75
CA PHE A 80 -5.69 -8.74 -6.03
C PHE A 80 -4.20 -9.09 -6.13
N TYR A 81 -3.81 -9.63 -7.27
CA TYR A 81 -2.40 -9.86 -7.59
C TYR A 81 -2.14 -9.52 -9.06
N ALA A 82 -1.05 -8.82 -9.31
CA ALA A 82 -0.57 -8.57 -10.66
C ALA A 82 0.96 -8.64 -10.69
N ASP A 83 1.48 -9.46 -11.60
CA ASP A 83 2.88 -9.50 -11.99
C ASP A 83 3.06 -8.66 -13.27
N PHE A 84 4.12 -7.90 -13.39
CA PHE A 84 4.35 -6.99 -14.52
C PHE A 84 5.33 -7.53 -15.54
N ALA A 85 5.76 -8.78 -15.43
CA ALA A 85 6.76 -9.40 -16.32
C ALA A 85 6.29 -9.49 -17.78
N ASP A 86 4.98 -9.55 -18.05
CA ASP A 86 4.41 -9.59 -19.40
C ASP A 86 4.23 -8.21 -20.05
N GLY A 87 4.59 -7.12 -19.35
CA GLY A 87 4.57 -5.76 -19.88
C GLY A 87 3.21 -5.06 -19.87
N ALA A 88 2.10 -5.69 -19.46
CA ALA A 88 0.77 -5.07 -19.40
C ALA A 88 0.58 -4.18 -18.14
N VAL A 89 1.56 -3.32 -17.82
CA VAL A 89 1.62 -2.56 -16.57
C VAL A 89 0.45 -1.59 -16.45
N ALA A 90 0.13 -0.84 -17.50
CA ALA A 90 -0.95 0.14 -17.49
C ALA A 90 -2.32 -0.50 -17.18
N GLU A 91 -2.65 -1.61 -17.83
CA GLU A 91 -3.90 -2.33 -17.61
C GLU A 91 -4.00 -2.86 -16.19
N LYS A 92 -2.92 -3.44 -15.68
CA LYS A 92 -2.86 -4.00 -14.32
C LYS A 92 -2.92 -2.94 -13.23
N LEU A 93 -2.27 -1.80 -13.44
CA LEU A 93 -2.38 -0.66 -12.53
C LEU A 93 -3.80 -0.08 -12.55
N LEU A 94 -4.44 0.01 -13.70
CA LEU A 94 -5.83 0.45 -13.81
C LEU A 94 -6.78 -0.51 -13.10
N ALA A 95 -6.58 -1.82 -13.26
CA ALA A 95 -7.32 -2.84 -12.53
C ALA A 95 -7.12 -2.71 -11.02
N PHE A 96 -5.88 -2.47 -10.56
CA PHE A 96 -5.58 -2.19 -9.16
C PHE A 96 -6.31 -0.94 -8.66
N LEU A 97 -6.30 0.18 -9.40
CA LEU A 97 -7.04 1.38 -9.01
C LEU A 97 -8.54 1.12 -8.88
N GLY A 98 -9.10 0.32 -9.79
CA GLY A 98 -10.49 -0.12 -9.76
C GLY A 98 -10.80 -0.96 -8.51
N TYR A 99 -9.93 -1.90 -8.18
CA TYR A 99 -10.02 -2.76 -7.00
C TYR A 99 -9.87 -1.98 -5.69
N ALA A 100 -8.90 -1.06 -5.65
CA ALA A 100 -8.65 -0.22 -4.49
C ALA A 100 -9.83 0.71 -4.17
N ALA A 101 -10.58 1.15 -5.18
CA ALA A 101 -11.81 1.95 -5.03
C ALA A 101 -11.65 3.14 -4.05
N LYS A 102 -10.47 3.74 -4.01
CA LYS A 102 -10.06 4.84 -3.10
C LYS A 102 -10.14 4.52 -1.60
N ALA A 103 -10.14 3.23 -1.24
CA ALA A 103 -10.04 2.80 0.15
C ALA A 103 -8.72 3.26 0.78
N PRO A 104 -8.63 3.44 2.12
CA PRO A 104 -7.37 3.66 2.79
C PRO A 104 -6.45 2.45 2.61
N LEU A 105 -5.20 2.72 2.22
CA LEU A 105 -4.19 1.70 1.98
C LEU A 105 -3.36 1.47 3.23
N VAL A 106 -3.12 0.21 3.53
CA VAL A 106 -2.34 -0.25 4.69
C VAL A 106 -1.12 -1.00 4.19
N THR A 107 0.05 -0.68 4.72
CA THR A 107 1.29 -1.37 4.37
C THR A 107 2.29 -1.32 5.52
N TYR A 108 3.43 -1.93 5.32
CA TYR A 108 4.61 -1.80 6.17
C TYR A 108 5.66 -0.96 5.43
N HIS A 109 6.10 0.17 6.03
CA HIS A 109 6.93 1.19 5.38
C HIS A 109 6.25 1.87 4.18
N ALA A 110 5.17 2.62 4.43
CA ALA A 110 4.43 3.35 3.40
C ALA A 110 5.30 4.22 2.48
N PRO A 111 6.38 4.90 2.93
CA PRO A 111 7.27 5.64 2.02
C PRO A 111 7.92 4.77 0.95
N TYR A 112 8.26 3.53 1.25
CA TYR A 112 8.83 2.61 0.29
C TYR A 112 7.80 2.20 -0.78
N VAL A 113 6.62 1.75 -0.35
CA VAL A 113 5.55 1.32 -1.26
C VAL A 113 5.05 2.48 -2.10
N SER A 114 4.79 3.64 -1.50
CA SER A 114 4.34 4.84 -2.22
C SER A 114 5.39 5.36 -3.18
N GLY A 115 6.68 5.27 -2.82
CA GLY A 115 7.80 5.72 -3.65
C GLY A 115 7.97 4.95 -4.96
N LEU A 116 7.39 3.75 -5.07
CA LEU A 116 7.37 2.95 -6.29
C LEU A 116 6.00 2.97 -6.98
N LEU A 117 4.91 2.92 -6.22
CA LEU A 117 3.56 2.86 -6.77
C LEU A 117 3.12 4.20 -7.41
N GLN A 118 3.41 5.32 -6.77
CA GLN A 118 3.01 6.65 -7.27
C GLN A 118 3.68 7.01 -8.60
N PRO A 119 5.02 6.87 -8.74
CA PRO A 119 5.69 7.08 -10.03
C PRO A 119 5.15 6.16 -11.13
N ALA A 120 4.91 4.89 -10.82
CA ALA A 120 4.34 3.96 -11.80
C ALA A 120 2.93 4.39 -12.26
N CYS A 121 2.06 4.80 -11.34
CA CYS A 121 0.74 5.34 -11.71
C CYS A 121 0.85 6.62 -12.56
N GLN A 122 1.82 7.48 -12.27
CA GLN A 122 2.06 8.69 -13.04
C GLN A 122 2.59 8.36 -14.45
N GLU A 123 3.55 7.45 -14.53
CA GLU A 123 4.20 7.06 -15.78
C GLU A 123 3.23 6.34 -16.74
N TYR A 124 2.55 5.31 -16.23
CA TYR A 124 1.73 4.44 -17.08
C TYR A 124 0.28 4.89 -17.24
N LEU A 125 -0.26 5.68 -16.32
CA LEU A 125 -1.67 6.10 -16.35
C LEU A 125 -1.87 7.62 -16.39
N GLY A 126 -0.82 8.42 -16.24
CA GLY A 126 -0.92 9.87 -16.09
C GLY A 126 -1.74 10.28 -14.85
N VAL A 127 -1.66 9.50 -13.77
CA VAL A 127 -2.44 9.71 -12.55
C VAL A 127 -1.51 10.08 -11.38
N ASN A 128 -1.75 11.23 -10.78
CA ASN A 128 -1.19 11.57 -9.48
C ASN A 128 -1.95 10.80 -8.38
N PHE A 129 -1.53 9.54 -8.14
CA PHE A 129 -2.18 8.66 -7.18
C PHE A 129 -1.74 8.98 -5.76
N GLN A 130 -2.64 9.56 -4.97
CA GLN A 130 -2.38 10.00 -3.60
C GLN A 130 -3.38 9.38 -2.62
N PRO A 131 -3.26 8.08 -2.31
CA PRO A 131 -4.15 7.42 -1.37
C PRO A 131 -3.85 7.85 0.07
N GLN A 132 -4.80 7.57 0.96
CA GLN A 132 -4.57 7.70 2.40
C GLN A 132 -3.83 6.46 2.89
N TRP A 133 -2.63 6.66 3.44
CA TRP A 133 -1.79 5.59 3.94
C TRP A 133 -1.91 5.39 5.45
N ILE A 134 -1.96 4.14 5.85
CA ILE A 134 -1.77 3.67 7.22
C ILE A 134 -0.50 2.83 7.22
N ASP A 135 0.53 3.30 7.92
CA ASP A 135 1.81 2.61 8.00
C ASP A 135 1.93 1.82 9.30
N LEU A 136 1.87 0.50 9.18
CA LEU A 136 1.98 -0.39 10.33
C LEU A 136 3.33 -0.31 11.03
N ALA A 137 4.41 0.06 10.33
CA ALA A 137 5.73 0.21 10.94
C ALA A 137 5.72 1.24 12.08
N TRP A 138 4.89 2.29 11.97
CA TRP A 138 4.75 3.33 12.97
C TRP A 138 3.62 3.07 13.98
N LEU A 139 2.58 2.32 13.61
CA LEU A 139 1.47 2.02 14.52
C LEU A 139 1.79 0.90 15.52
N LEU A 140 2.52 -0.13 15.09
CA LEU A 140 2.77 -1.30 15.93
C LEU A 140 3.53 -0.98 17.23
N PRO A 141 4.59 -0.13 17.21
CA PRO A 141 5.23 0.30 18.46
C PRO A 141 4.27 0.97 19.43
N ILE A 142 3.36 1.81 18.93
CA ILE A 142 2.40 2.55 19.77
C ILE A 142 1.35 1.62 20.39
N LEU A 143 0.90 0.66 19.60
CA LEU A 143 -0.20 -0.21 20.00
C LEU A 143 0.26 -1.39 20.84
N PHE A 144 1.41 -1.99 20.53
CA PHE A 144 1.93 -3.22 21.12
C PHE A 144 3.26 -3.06 21.87
N GLY A 145 3.88 -1.91 21.80
CA GLY A 145 5.11 -1.52 22.49
C GLY A 145 4.90 -0.29 23.36
N LYS A 146 5.91 0.58 23.36
CA LYS A 146 5.86 1.89 24.01
C LYS A 146 5.94 2.99 22.95
N ARG A 147 5.27 4.11 23.21
CA ARG A 147 5.40 5.30 22.34
C ARG A 147 6.85 5.77 22.35
N GLY A 148 7.44 5.93 21.16
CA GLY A 148 8.85 6.27 21.01
C GLY A 148 9.78 5.07 20.80
N ASP A 149 9.28 3.83 20.89
CA ASP A 149 10.06 2.67 20.48
C ASP A 149 10.46 2.80 18.99
N ALA A 150 11.69 2.41 18.67
CA ALA A 150 12.18 2.41 17.30
C ALA A 150 11.35 1.48 16.40
N VAL A 151 11.26 1.86 15.13
CA VAL A 151 10.66 0.98 14.12
C VAL A 151 11.46 -0.31 14.05
N GLN A 152 10.77 -1.45 14.16
CA GLN A 152 11.36 -2.79 14.09
C GLN A 152 11.13 -3.40 12.70
N PRO A 153 11.88 -4.40 12.27
CA PRO A 153 11.56 -5.18 11.07
C PRO A 153 10.17 -5.85 11.17
N LEU A 154 9.52 -6.09 10.02
CA LEU A 154 8.22 -6.76 9.99
C LEU A 154 8.25 -8.10 10.74
N ASP A 155 9.30 -8.89 10.54
CA ASP A 155 9.43 -10.23 11.12
C ASP A 155 9.44 -10.20 12.66
N TYR A 156 10.03 -9.18 13.26
CA TYR A 156 9.94 -8.98 14.72
C TYR A 156 8.49 -8.92 15.21
N TRP A 157 7.62 -8.21 14.49
CA TRP A 157 6.22 -8.08 14.88
C TRP A 157 5.42 -9.35 14.60
N LEU A 158 5.72 -10.04 13.49
CA LEU A 158 5.10 -11.31 13.17
C LEU A 158 5.40 -12.36 14.25
N GLU A 159 6.65 -12.46 14.68
CA GLU A 159 7.07 -13.36 15.76
C GLU A 159 6.45 -12.95 17.10
N LYS A 160 6.55 -11.67 17.48
CA LYS A 160 6.02 -11.16 18.74
C LYS A 160 4.52 -11.36 18.89
N LEU A 161 3.78 -11.32 17.80
CA LEU A 161 2.33 -11.51 17.78
C LEU A 161 1.91 -12.94 17.38
N SER A 162 2.87 -13.87 17.37
CA SER A 162 2.65 -15.29 17.07
C SER A 162 2.02 -15.55 15.68
N LEU A 163 2.31 -14.67 14.74
CA LEU A 163 2.01 -14.86 13.33
C LEU A 163 3.24 -15.50 12.68
N ASN A 164 3.24 -16.83 12.57
CA ASN A 164 4.40 -17.55 12.02
C ASN A 164 4.65 -17.12 10.56
N PRO A 165 5.77 -16.43 10.25
CA PRO A 165 6.05 -15.98 8.89
C PRO A 165 6.50 -17.09 7.94
N GLY A 166 6.70 -18.32 8.43
CA GLY A 166 7.36 -19.37 7.67
C GLY A 166 8.87 -19.14 7.56
N ALA A 167 9.56 -20.08 6.93
CA ALA A 167 10.99 -19.98 6.64
C ALA A 167 11.22 -19.52 5.20
N GLY A 168 12.18 -18.62 4.99
CA GLY A 168 12.62 -18.18 3.66
C GLY A 168 12.10 -16.81 3.23
N ARG A 169 12.38 -16.47 1.96
CA ARG A 169 11.95 -15.21 1.36
C ARG A 169 10.48 -15.35 0.94
N ARG A 170 9.67 -14.42 1.39
CA ARG A 170 8.26 -14.31 1.03
C ARG A 170 8.06 -13.49 -0.24
N ASP A 171 7.07 -13.83 -1.03
CA ASP A 171 6.59 -12.99 -2.12
C ASP A 171 5.64 -11.88 -1.61
N ALA A 172 5.22 -11.00 -2.52
CA ALA A 172 4.35 -9.87 -2.17
C ALA A 172 2.96 -10.34 -1.68
N MET A 173 2.42 -11.44 -2.19
CA MET A 173 1.11 -11.94 -1.76
C MET A 173 1.21 -12.56 -0.37
N GLU A 174 2.24 -13.34 -0.08
CA GLU A 174 2.48 -13.92 1.25
C GLU A 174 2.64 -12.83 2.30
N ASN A 175 3.43 -11.78 2.00
CA ASN A 175 3.57 -10.62 2.86
C ASN A 175 2.23 -9.90 3.07
N THR A 176 1.46 -9.68 2.01
CA THR A 176 0.16 -9.02 2.09
C THR A 176 -0.82 -9.79 2.98
N LEU A 177 -0.85 -11.11 2.91
CA LEU A 177 -1.69 -11.96 3.76
C LEU A 177 -1.28 -11.86 5.25
N LEU A 178 0.02 -11.86 5.53
CA LEU A 178 0.54 -11.69 6.89
C LEU A 178 0.24 -10.28 7.44
N LEU A 179 0.43 -9.25 6.61
CA LEU A 179 0.08 -7.88 6.95
C LEU A 179 -1.43 -7.71 7.20
N ALA A 180 -2.28 -8.41 6.45
CA ALA A 180 -3.72 -8.38 6.65
C ALA A 180 -4.13 -9.00 8.00
N ARG A 181 -3.50 -10.11 8.41
CA ARG A 181 -3.67 -10.68 9.75
C ARG A 181 -3.17 -9.74 10.84
N LEU A 182 -2.01 -9.12 10.60
CA LEU A 182 -1.45 -8.14 11.52
C LEU A 182 -2.37 -6.92 11.65
N LEU A 183 -2.97 -6.46 10.55
CA LEU A 183 -3.98 -5.39 10.58
C LEU A 183 -5.21 -5.78 11.41
N GLN A 184 -5.74 -6.99 11.28
CA GLN A 184 -6.87 -7.44 12.09
C GLN A 184 -6.58 -7.34 13.60
N MET A 185 -5.39 -7.77 14.04
CA MET A 185 -4.96 -7.61 15.43
C MET A 185 -4.76 -6.14 15.80
N THR A 186 -4.21 -5.35 14.88
CA THR A 186 -4.00 -3.90 15.03
C THR A 186 -5.31 -3.18 15.25
N LEU A 187 -6.35 -3.46 14.46
CA LEU A 187 -7.68 -2.83 14.58
C LEU A 187 -8.32 -3.14 15.95
N ALA A 188 -8.27 -4.39 16.38
CA ALA A 188 -8.79 -4.79 17.69
C ALA A 188 -8.07 -4.05 18.84
N LYS A 189 -6.73 -3.94 18.75
CA LYS A 189 -5.93 -3.23 19.73
C LYS A 189 -6.15 -1.72 19.69
N ALA A 190 -6.29 -1.14 18.50
CA ALA A 190 -6.54 0.28 18.27
C ALA A 190 -7.84 0.72 18.95
N THR A 191 -8.93 -0.01 18.73
CA THR A 191 -10.22 0.25 19.39
C THR A 191 -10.07 0.26 20.93
N SER A 192 -9.30 -0.67 21.49
CA SER A 192 -9.07 -0.68 22.95
C SER A 192 -8.30 0.54 23.48
N LYS A 193 -7.69 1.31 22.59
CA LYS A 193 -6.95 2.55 22.90
C LYS A 193 -7.66 3.83 22.41
N GLY A 194 -8.90 3.73 21.91
CA GLY A 194 -9.68 4.86 21.43
C GLY A 194 -9.34 5.32 20.01
N PHE A 195 -8.64 4.52 19.24
CA PHE A 195 -8.43 4.75 17.81
C PHE A 195 -9.48 3.95 17.05
N ASP A 196 -10.67 4.53 16.84
CA ASP A 196 -11.85 3.79 16.38
C ASP A 196 -12.12 3.91 14.88
N THR A 197 -11.37 4.77 14.17
CA THR A 197 -11.60 5.09 12.74
C THR A 197 -10.33 5.03 11.92
N ALA A 198 -10.47 4.95 10.59
CA ALA A 198 -9.32 5.06 9.69
C ALA A 198 -8.63 6.42 9.83
N ALA A 199 -9.37 7.50 10.03
CA ALA A 199 -8.82 8.84 10.22
C ALA A 199 -7.86 8.90 11.42
N THR A 200 -8.24 8.32 12.55
CA THR A 200 -7.39 8.29 13.75
C THR A 200 -6.12 7.47 13.53
N LEU A 201 -6.20 6.32 12.84
CA LEU A 201 -5.01 5.52 12.50
C LEU A 201 -4.07 6.25 11.54
N ILE A 202 -4.60 6.93 10.53
CA ILE A 202 -3.82 7.74 9.58
C ILE A 202 -3.09 8.86 10.33
N ALA A 203 -3.82 9.60 11.18
CA ALA A 203 -3.26 10.70 11.96
C ALA A 203 -2.13 10.21 12.88
N GLU A 204 -2.34 9.11 13.62
CA GLU A 204 -1.35 8.56 14.54
C GLU A 204 -0.12 8.01 13.79
N SER A 205 -0.32 7.30 12.68
CA SER A 205 0.77 6.80 11.83
C SER A 205 1.65 7.95 11.31
N ARG A 206 1.04 9.04 10.85
CA ARG A 206 1.75 10.24 10.37
C ARG A 206 2.49 10.96 11.50
N ALA A 207 1.82 11.20 12.63
CA ALA A 207 2.43 11.87 13.78
C ALA A 207 3.68 11.12 14.26
N SER A 208 3.60 9.80 14.36
CA SER A 208 4.71 8.96 14.80
C SER A 208 5.87 8.93 13.81
N SER A 209 5.57 8.92 12.50
CA SER A 209 6.62 8.99 11.48
C SER A 209 7.38 10.32 11.51
N LEU A 210 6.74 11.42 11.87
CA LEU A 210 7.38 12.72 12.03
C LEU A 210 8.28 12.76 13.26
N LEU A 211 7.82 12.22 14.40
CA LEU A 211 8.59 12.16 15.63
C LEU A 211 9.83 11.27 15.49
N GLY A 212 9.72 10.11 14.81
CA GLY A 212 10.84 9.20 14.60
C GLY A 212 11.91 9.70 13.62
N ARG A 213 11.67 10.80 12.90
CA ARG A 213 12.68 11.45 12.03
C ARG A 213 13.49 12.54 12.74
N VAL A 214 13.07 12.95 13.92
CA VAL A 214 13.66 14.07 14.67
C VAL A 214 14.58 13.57 15.79
N GLY A 215 14.60 12.29 16.09
CA GLY A 215 15.49 11.61 17.04
C GLY A 215 16.54 10.79 16.34
#